data_85d6e9a91ab278e32e907fcd9ea9d73c
#
_entry.id   85d6e9a91ab278e32e907fcd9ea9d73c
#
_cell.length_a   1.000
_cell.length_b   1.000
_cell.length_c   1.000
_cell.angle_alpha   90.00
_cell.angle_beta   90.00
_cell.angle_gamma   90.00
#
_symmetry.space_group_name_H-M   'P 1'
#
loop_
_entity.id
_entity.type
_entity.pdbx_description
1 polymer ?
#
loop_
_entity_poly.entity_id
_entity_poly.type
_entity_poly.pdbx_seq_one_letter_code
_entity_poly.pdbx_strand_id
1 'polypeptide(L)'
;MEARSAAAAAPQLAVRIRAANALLGTLLADHAGDALAALPLSGYMPMRAEMDPLPTMRAHPGPVGVPVIAGRGQPLAFHLWTPDTAMVEGPFRALVPRDGVAMVPHVLIVPLLAFDRRGYRLGYGGGFYDRTLEGLRRDGRVLAIGLAHAAQEVARVPTELTDQPLDAIVTEDAVIRPVGQ
;
A
#
# COMPACT_ATOMS: atom_id res chain seq x y z
N MET A 1 -1.13 16.95 -3.35
CA MET A 1 -2.31 16.72 -2.47
C MET A 1 -3.64 17.03 -3.15
N GLU A 2 -3.72 18.09 -3.95
CA GLU A 2 -4.95 18.50 -4.64
C GLU A 2 -5.54 17.43 -5.58
N ALA A 3 -4.72 16.83 -6.45
CA ALA A 3 -5.17 15.80 -7.40
C ALA A 3 -5.84 14.60 -6.68
N ARG A 4 -5.25 14.13 -5.59
CA ARG A 4 -5.81 13.05 -4.78
C ARG A 4 -7.14 13.43 -4.12
N SER A 5 -7.19 14.63 -3.53
CA SER A 5 -8.41 15.12 -2.88
C SER A 5 -9.53 15.36 -3.89
N ALA A 6 -9.22 15.89 -5.07
CA ALA A 6 -10.17 16.06 -6.16
C ALA A 6 -10.71 14.72 -6.68
N ALA A 7 -9.82 13.73 -6.86
CA ALA A 7 -10.21 12.40 -7.30
C ALA A 7 -11.10 11.68 -6.28
N ALA A 8 -10.80 11.81 -4.98
CA ALA A 8 -11.61 11.23 -3.92
C ALA A 8 -12.97 11.92 -3.74
N ALA A 9 -13.10 13.19 -4.11
CA ALA A 9 -14.37 13.93 -4.08
C ALA A 9 -15.20 13.74 -5.36
N ALA A 10 -14.65 13.09 -6.39
CA ALA A 10 -15.33 12.93 -7.67
C ALA A 10 -16.61 12.07 -7.56
N PRO A 11 -17.64 12.34 -8.36
CA PRO A 11 -18.74 11.40 -8.57
C PRO A 11 -18.17 10.02 -8.95
N GLN A 12 -18.80 8.94 -8.47
CA GLN A 12 -18.37 7.56 -8.76
C GLN A 12 -17.11 7.08 -7.98
N LEU A 13 -16.73 7.70 -6.87
CA LEU A 13 -15.60 7.22 -6.04
C LEU A 13 -15.71 5.71 -5.71
N ALA A 14 -16.90 5.24 -5.34
CA ALA A 14 -17.14 3.82 -5.05
C ALA A 14 -16.90 2.90 -6.25
N VAL A 15 -17.14 3.38 -7.48
CA VAL A 15 -16.86 2.64 -8.72
C VAL A 15 -15.36 2.55 -8.94
N ARG A 16 -14.63 3.64 -8.75
CA ARG A 16 -13.17 3.69 -8.86
C ARG A 16 -12.49 2.79 -7.83
N ILE A 17 -12.93 2.84 -6.57
CA ILE A 17 -12.41 1.95 -5.51
C ILE A 17 -12.62 0.49 -5.92
N ARG A 18 -13.79 0.11 -6.43
CA ARG A 18 -14.04 -1.26 -6.89
C ARG A 18 -13.14 -1.66 -8.05
N ALA A 19 -12.98 -0.79 -9.05
CA ALA A 19 -12.12 -1.06 -10.20
C ALA A 19 -10.66 -1.26 -9.78
N ALA A 20 -10.11 -0.37 -8.96
CA ALA A 20 -8.74 -0.50 -8.45
C ALA A 20 -8.56 -1.78 -7.63
N ASN A 21 -9.50 -2.13 -6.74
CA ASN A 21 -9.42 -3.35 -5.94
C ASN A 21 -9.60 -4.63 -6.79
N ALA A 22 -10.38 -4.59 -7.87
CA ALA A 22 -10.47 -5.72 -8.80
C ALA A 22 -9.14 -5.98 -9.50
N LEU A 23 -8.49 -4.93 -10.02
CA LEU A 23 -7.16 -5.02 -10.63
C LEU A 23 -6.09 -5.47 -9.63
N LEU A 24 -6.15 -4.97 -8.40
CA LEU A 24 -5.24 -5.37 -7.32
C LEU A 24 -5.43 -6.85 -6.96
N GLY A 25 -6.67 -7.32 -6.84
CA GLY A 25 -6.98 -8.73 -6.58
C GLY A 25 -6.46 -9.66 -7.70
N THR A 26 -6.62 -9.27 -8.96
CA THR A 26 -6.06 -10.00 -10.10
C THR A 26 -4.54 -10.05 -10.03
N LEU A 27 -3.87 -8.92 -9.78
CA LEU A 27 -2.42 -8.85 -9.66
C LEU A 27 -1.89 -9.77 -8.54
N LEU A 28 -2.57 -9.83 -7.40
CA LEU A 28 -2.21 -10.71 -6.28
C LEU A 28 -2.38 -12.19 -6.64
N ALA A 29 -3.48 -12.53 -7.31
CA ALA A 29 -3.74 -13.90 -7.76
C ALA A 29 -2.71 -14.36 -8.81
N ASP A 30 -2.38 -13.51 -9.78
CA ASP A 30 -1.36 -13.79 -10.79
C ASP A 30 0.04 -13.94 -10.18
N HIS A 31 0.35 -13.15 -9.14
CA HIS A 31 1.64 -13.21 -8.46
C HIS A 31 1.81 -14.48 -7.61
N ALA A 32 0.77 -14.85 -6.88
CA ALA A 32 0.83 -15.92 -5.88
C ALA A 32 0.35 -17.29 -6.40
N GLY A 33 -0.51 -17.33 -7.42
CA GLY A 33 -1.12 -18.56 -7.89
C GLY A 33 -1.79 -19.32 -6.74
N ASP A 34 -1.49 -20.61 -6.64
CA ASP A 34 -2.03 -21.49 -5.60
C ASP A 34 -1.56 -21.11 -4.17
N ALA A 35 -0.50 -20.32 -4.04
CA ALA A 35 0.02 -19.88 -2.75
C ALA A 35 -0.71 -18.67 -2.15
N LEU A 36 -1.75 -18.14 -2.82
CA LEU A 36 -2.43 -16.91 -2.38
C LEU A 36 -2.93 -16.97 -0.94
N ALA A 37 -3.46 -18.11 -0.50
CA ALA A 37 -3.95 -18.31 0.87
C ALA A 37 -2.84 -18.34 1.93
N ALA A 38 -1.60 -18.56 1.54
CA ALA A 38 -0.44 -18.55 2.43
C ALA A 38 0.36 -17.23 2.34
N LEU A 39 0.00 -16.31 1.44
CA LEU A 39 0.73 -15.07 1.16
C LEU A 39 0.41 -13.99 2.20
N PRO A 40 1.34 -13.58 3.09
CA PRO A 40 1.10 -12.50 4.04
C PRO A 40 1.04 -11.14 3.32
N LEU A 41 -0.11 -10.50 3.37
CA LEU A 41 -0.40 -9.20 2.77
C LEU A 41 -0.45 -8.10 3.84
N SER A 42 0.22 -6.97 3.63
CA SER A 42 -0.07 -5.76 4.38
C SER A 42 -0.74 -4.72 3.49
N GLY A 43 -1.88 -4.24 3.93
CA GLY A 43 -2.45 -3.01 3.41
C GLY A 43 -2.26 -1.86 4.39
N TYR A 44 -3.21 -0.93 4.40
CA TYR A 44 -3.22 0.21 5.32
C TYR A 44 -4.66 0.61 5.66
N MET A 45 -4.85 1.29 6.78
CA MET A 45 -6.12 1.96 7.10
C MET A 45 -6.15 3.27 6.32
N PRO A 46 -7.10 3.43 5.37
CA PRO A 46 -7.13 4.61 4.52
C PRO A 46 -7.38 5.87 5.35
N MET A 47 -6.58 6.89 5.12
CA MET A 47 -6.71 8.18 5.75
C MET A 47 -7.06 9.25 4.72
N ARG A 48 -8.00 10.15 5.08
CA ARG A 48 -8.39 11.27 4.21
C ARG A 48 -8.86 10.77 2.83
N ALA A 49 -8.17 11.21 1.77
CA ALA A 49 -8.48 10.93 0.37
C ALA A 49 -7.62 9.81 -0.24
N GLU A 50 -7.10 8.89 0.56
CA GLU A 50 -6.35 7.74 0.04
C GLU A 50 -7.29 6.77 -0.68
N MET A 51 -6.76 6.10 -1.71
CA MET A 51 -7.48 4.99 -2.33
C MET A 51 -7.68 3.89 -1.29
N ASP A 52 -8.88 3.38 -1.16
CA ASP A 52 -9.25 2.42 -0.11
C ASP A 52 -8.84 0.98 -0.48
N PRO A 53 -7.90 0.34 0.25
CA PRO A 53 -7.48 -1.04 0.03
C PRO A 53 -8.36 -2.07 0.76
N LEU A 54 -9.26 -1.65 1.63
CA LEU A 54 -10.04 -2.54 2.50
C LEU A 54 -10.84 -3.61 1.76
N PRO A 55 -11.44 -3.35 0.57
CA PRO A 55 -12.09 -4.43 -0.18
C PRO A 55 -11.16 -5.59 -0.49
N THR A 56 -9.95 -5.33 -0.98
CA THR A 56 -8.95 -6.38 -1.25
C THR A 56 -8.46 -7.04 0.03
N MET A 57 -8.19 -6.26 1.08
CA MET A 57 -7.74 -6.79 2.37
C MET A 57 -8.77 -7.74 3.00
N ARG A 58 -10.06 -7.44 2.89
CA ARG A 58 -11.15 -8.31 3.39
C ARG A 58 -11.34 -9.57 2.56
N ALA A 59 -11.07 -9.50 1.26
CA ALA A 59 -11.22 -10.63 0.35
C ALA A 59 -9.99 -11.53 0.32
N HIS A 60 -8.86 -11.08 0.84
CA HIS A 60 -7.61 -11.86 0.82
C HIS A 60 -7.73 -13.11 1.70
N PRO A 61 -7.46 -14.31 1.16
CA PRO A 61 -7.67 -15.55 1.91
C PRO A 61 -6.55 -15.86 2.92
N GLY A 62 -5.42 -15.18 2.82
CA GLY A 62 -4.24 -15.36 3.69
C GLY A 62 -4.17 -14.36 4.85
N PRO A 63 -3.07 -14.35 5.60
CA PRO A 63 -2.84 -13.40 6.68
C PRO A 63 -2.82 -11.96 6.15
N VAL A 64 -3.55 -11.06 6.79
CA VAL A 64 -3.55 -9.63 6.48
C VAL A 64 -3.03 -8.84 7.68
N GLY A 65 -2.21 -7.85 7.43
CA GLY A 65 -1.72 -6.94 8.44
C GLY A 65 -1.85 -5.48 8.04
N VAL A 66 -1.61 -4.61 9.01
CA VAL A 66 -1.56 -3.16 8.83
C VAL A 66 -0.29 -2.59 9.45
N PRO A 67 0.24 -1.48 8.89
CA PRO A 67 1.46 -0.87 9.39
C PRO A 67 1.23 -0.20 10.75
N VAL A 68 2.23 -0.32 11.62
CA VAL A 68 2.32 0.35 12.89
C VAL A 68 3.66 1.10 12.95
N ILE A 69 3.61 2.36 13.36
CA ILE A 69 4.80 3.17 13.50
C ILE A 69 5.46 2.83 14.84
N ALA A 70 6.57 2.12 14.78
CA ALA A 70 7.35 1.73 15.96
C ALA A 70 8.09 2.93 16.60
N GLY A 71 8.47 3.91 15.79
CA GLY A 71 9.18 5.11 16.24
C GLY A 71 9.61 6.00 15.09
N ARG A 72 10.01 7.21 15.41
CA ARG A 72 10.54 8.16 14.43
C ARG A 72 11.85 7.61 13.83
N GLY A 73 11.98 7.62 12.51
CA GLY A 73 13.17 7.14 11.82
C GLY A 73 13.31 5.61 11.78
N GLN A 74 12.37 4.87 12.36
CA GLN A 74 12.34 3.41 12.30
C GLN A 74 11.54 2.91 11.08
N PRO A 75 11.77 1.67 10.59
CA PRO A 75 10.87 1.02 9.66
C PRO A 75 9.50 0.80 10.31
N LEU A 76 8.49 0.52 9.50
CA LEU A 76 7.18 0.10 9.98
C LEU A 76 7.27 -1.31 10.59
N ALA A 77 6.58 -1.51 11.70
CA ALA A 77 6.15 -2.84 12.13
C ALA A 77 4.79 -3.15 11.50
N PHE A 78 4.42 -4.44 11.46
CA PHE A 78 3.11 -4.85 10.95
C PHE A 78 2.43 -5.75 11.95
N HIS A 79 1.14 -5.48 12.18
CA HIS A 79 0.30 -6.27 13.07
C HIS A 79 -0.85 -6.89 12.30
N LEU A 80 -1.19 -8.14 12.64
CA LEU A 80 -2.33 -8.85 12.07
C LEU A 80 -3.60 -8.04 12.23
N TRP A 81 -4.41 -8.06 11.19
CA TRP A 81 -5.69 -7.39 11.10
C TRP A 81 -6.75 -8.28 10.46
N THR A 82 -7.94 -8.20 10.99
CA THR A 82 -9.17 -8.74 10.40
C THR A 82 -10.26 -7.67 10.49
N PRO A 83 -11.40 -7.80 9.78
CA PRO A 83 -12.52 -6.88 9.93
C PRO A 83 -13.02 -6.69 11.37
N ASP A 84 -12.84 -7.71 12.21
CA ASP A 84 -13.29 -7.73 13.62
C ASP A 84 -12.22 -7.25 14.61
N THR A 85 -11.04 -6.90 14.12
CA THR A 85 -9.94 -6.44 14.98
C THR A 85 -10.30 -5.14 15.68
N ALA A 86 -10.19 -5.13 17.00
CA ALA A 86 -10.37 -3.90 17.78
C ALA A 86 -9.24 -2.91 17.47
N MET A 87 -9.62 -1.75 16.91
CA MET A 87 -8.69 -0.71 16.48
C MET A 87 -8.66 0.44 17.49
N VAL A 88 -7.49 1.05 17.64
CA VAL A 88 -7.26 2.26 18.44
C VAL A 88 -6.52 3.31 17.62
N GLU A 89 -6.62 4.57 18.02
CA GLU A 89 -5.83 5.64 17.39
C GLU A 89 -4.36 5.52 17.80
N GLY A 90 -3.49 5.36 16.80
CA GLY A 90 -2.04 5.36 16.93
C GLY A 90 -1.40 6.68 16.50
N PRO A 91 -0.08 6.70 16.28
CA PRO A 91 0.64 7.88 15.79
C PRO A 91 0.03 8.42 14.48
N PHE A 92 0.03 9.74 14.34
CA PHE A 92 -0.54 10.48 13.20
C PHE A 92 -2.03 10.21 12.95
N ARG A 93 -2.76 9.75 13.98
CA ARG A 93 -4.18 9.35 13.91
C ARG A 93 -4.45 8.17 13.00
N ALA A 94 -3.43 7.39 12.67
CA ALA A 94 -3.62 6.13 11.96
C ALA A 94 -4.27 5.11 12.91
N LEU A 95 -5.27 4.38 12.44
CA LEU A 95 -5.87 3.29 13.22
C LEU A 95 -4.92 2.09 13.22
N VAL A 96 -4.66 1.56 14.41
CA VAL A 96 -3.81 0.38 14.61
C VAL A 96 -4.52 -0.66 15.48
N PRO A 97 -4.22 -1.97 15.33
CA PRO A 97 -4.73 -3.00 16.22
C PRO A 97 -4.38 -2.72 17.68
N ARG A 98 -5.37 -2.82 18.59
CA ARG A 98 -5.17 -2.65 20.02
C ARG A 98 -4.20 -3.68 20.58
N ASP A 99 -4.41 -4.94 20.22
CA ASP A 99 -3.63 -6.08 20.68
C ASP A 99 -2.80 -6.57 19.49
N GLY A 100 -1.59 -6.00 19.36
CA GLY A 100 -0.78 -6.18 18.17
C GLY A 100 -0.10 -7.56 18.12
N VAL A 101 -0.55 -8.45 17.25
CA VAL A 101 0.19 -9.66 16.88
C VAL A 101 1.07 -9.34 15.68
N ALA A 102 2.39 -9.41 15.87
CA ALA A 102 3.35 -9.09 14.83
C ALA A 102 3.28 -10.06 13.65
N MET A 103 3.48 -9.54 12.44
CA MET A 103 3.65 -10.32 11.22
C MET A 103 4.71 -9.70 10.31
N VAL A 104 5.24 -10.49 9.38
CA VAL A 104 6.13 -10.03 8.32
C VAL A 104 5.40 -10.18 6.98
N PRO A 105 5.13 -9.09 6.26
CA PRO A 105 4.44 -9.16 4.98
C PRO A 105 5.38 -9.57 3.85
N HIS A 106 4.85 -10.34 2.88
CA HIS A 106 5.49 -10.63 1.60
C HIS A 106 4.97 -9.72 0.48
N VAL A 107 3.80 -9.13 0.68
CA VAL A 107 3.25 -8.10 -0.20
C VAL A 107 2.88 -6.87 0.62
N LEU A 108 3.26 -5.70 0.15
CA LEU A 108 2.87 -4.42 0.72
C LEU A 108 2.01 -3.63 -0.28
N ILE A 109 0.81 -3.25 0.15
CA ILE A 109 0.03 -2.21 -0.51
C ILE A 109 0.45 -0.88 0.11
N VAL A 110 0.98 0.03 -0.69
CA VAL A 110 1.62 1.28 -0.26
C VAL A 110 0.78 2.49 -0.63
N PRO A 111 0.35 3.34 0.33
CA PRO A 111 -0.31 4.60 0.05
C PRO A 111 0.71 5.63 -0.45
N LEU A 112 0.24 6.59 -1.27
CA LEU A 112 1.11 7.60 -1.86
C LEU A 112 0.36 8.90 -2.18
N LEU A 113 1.10 9.99 -2.35
CA LEU A 113 0.56 11.29 -2.78
C LEU A 113 0.63 11.48 -4.29
N ALA A 114 1.71 11.01 -4.91
CA ALA A 114 1.94 11.02 -6.35
C ALA A 114 2.89 9.89 -6.72
N PHE A 115 2.88 9.48 -7.99
CA PHE A 115 3.78 8.46 -8.52
C PHE A 115 4.17 8.77 -9.96
N ASP A 116 5.24 8.14 -10.42
CA ASP A 116 5.62 8.12 -11.83
C ASP A 116 5.78 6.70 -12.38
N ARG A 117 5.90 6.59 -13.69
CA ARG A 117 5.99 5.28 -14.38
C ARG A 117 7.29 4.52 -14.15
N ARG A 118 8.26 5.13 -13.46
CA ARG A 118 9.49 4.45 -13.00
C ARG A 118 9.30 3.69 -11.69
N GLY A 119 8.08 3.77 -11.09
CA GLY A 119 7.77 3.15 -9.81
C GLY A 119 8.11 4.01 -8.59
N TYR A 120 8.60 5.22 -8.78
CA TYR A 120 8.86 6.12 -7.66
C TYR A 120 7.59 6.82 -7.19
N ARG A 121 7.52 7.03 -5.88
CA ARG A 121 6.38 7.65 -5.22
C ARG A 121 6.77 8.82 -4.34
N LEU A 122 5.89 9.78 -4.26
CA LEU A 122 5.94 10.84 -3.25
C LEU A 122 5.06 10.43 -2.07
N GLY A 123 5.64 10.37 -0.88
CA GLY A 123 4.94 10.18 0.39
C GLY A 123 4.89 11.46 1.23
N TYR A 124 4.58 11.32 2.51
CA TYR A 124 4.52 12.44 3.48
C TYR A 124 5.90 12.87 4.03
N GLY A 125 7.02 12.36 3.50
CA GLY A 125 8.36 12.74 3.89
C GLY A 125 8.90 12.04 5.16
N GLY A 126 8.20 11.05 5.68
CA GLY A 126 8.67 10.30 6.86
C GLY A 126 9.69 9.19 6.55
N GLY A 127 9.83 8.77 5.28
CA GLY A 127 10.72 7.70 4.82
C GLY A 127 10.42 6.32 5.44
N PHE A 128 9.23 6.14 6.00
CA PHE A 128 8.87 4.88 6.68
C PHE A 128 8.85 3.68 5.72
N TYR A 129 8.19 3.83 4.58
CA TYR A 129 8.10 2.76 3.59
C TYR A 129 9.45 2.47 2.92
N ASP A 130 10.30 3.47 2.72
CA ASP A 130 11.62 3.27 2.11
C ASP A 130 12.51 2.43 3.01
N ARG A 131 12.62 2.78 4.30
CA ARG A 131 13.35 1.96 5.28
C ARG A 131 12.76 0.56 5.44
N THR A 132 11.44 0.44 5.38
CA THR A 132 10.75 -0.85 5.48
C THR A 132 11.06 -1.74 4.28
N LEU A 133 10.93 -1.21 3.07
CA LEU A 133 11.22 -1.93 1.84
C LEU A 133 12.70 -2.30 1.73
N GLU A 134 13.60 -1.40 2.11
CA GLU A 134 15.04 -1.70 2.17
C GLU A 134 15.32 -2.90 3.08
N GLY A 135 14.76 -2.93 4.28
CA GLY A 135 14.91 -4.04 5.22
C GLY A 135 14.32 -5.34 4.68
N LEU A 136 13.05 -5.32 4.28
CA LEU A 136 12.36 -6.51 3.78
C LEU A 136 13.01 -7.10 2.51
N ARG A 137 13.49 -6.25 1.61
CA ARG A 137 14.20 -6.69 0.39
C ARG A 137 15.58 -7.30 0.66
N ARG A 138 16.23 -6.85 1.72
CA ARG A 138 17.50 -7.46 2.19
C ARG A 138 17.28 -8.85 2.76
N ASP A 139 16.18 -9.05 3.49
CA ASP A 139 15.83 -10.30 4.16
C ASP A 139 15.14 -11.30 3.23
N GLY A 140 14.62 -10.86 2.09
CA GLY A 140 13.93 -11.72 1.14
C GLY A 140 13.22 -10.94 0.02
N ARG A 141 12.36 -11.63 -0.73
CA ARG A 141 11.55 -11.00 -1.78
C ARG A 141 10.27 -10.42 -1.18
N VAL A 142 10.03 -9.14 -1.42
CA VAL A 142 8.77 -8.47 -1.09
C VAL A 142 8.23 -7.78 -2.35
N LEU A 143 6.94 -7.93 -2.61
CA LEU A 143 6.24 -7.25 -3.67
C LEU A 143 5.63 -5.96 -3.11
N ALA A 144 6.10 -4.80 -3.59
CA ALA A 144 5.60 -3.49 -3.19
C ALA A 144 4.65 -2.93 -4.27
N ILE A 145 3.38 -2.77 -3.94
CA ILE A 145 2.33 -2.31 -4.85
C ILE A 145 1.82 -0.94 -4.37
N GLY A 146 2.01 0.11 -5.16
CA GLY A 146 1.35 1.38 -4.91
C GLY A 146 -0.14 1.29 -5.24
N LEU A 147 -1.00 1.80 -4.37
CA LEU A 147 -2.43 1.92 -4.66
C LEU A 147 -2.82 3.40 -4.68
N ALA A 148 -3.32 3.88 -5.82
CA ALA A 148 -3.51 5.30 -6.06
C ALA A 148 -4.70 5.59 -6.98
N HIS A 149 -5.16 6.83 -7.01
CA HIS A 149 -6.01 7.33 -8.08
C HIS A 149 -5.16 7.61 -9.33
N ALA A 150 -5.67 7.33 -10.53
CA ALA A 150 -4.97 7.62 -11.78
C ALA A 150 -4.51 9.10 -11.89
N ALA A 151 -5.31 10.01 -11.35
CA ALA A 151 -4.98 11.44 -11.28
C ALA A 151 -3.75 11.78 -10.42
N GLN A 152 -3.18 10.83 -9.69
CA GLN A 152 -1.94 11.03 -8.91
C GLN A 152 -0.67 10.75 -9.73
N GLU A 153 -0.81 10.30 -11.00
CA GLU A 153 0.32 10.14 -11.91
C GLU A 153 0.94 11.51 -12.25
N VAL A 154 2.26 11.58 -12.15
CA VAL A 154 3.05 12.76 -12.54
C VAL A 154 4.15 12.35 -13.51
N ALA A 155 4.65 13.29 -14.30
CA ALA A 155 5.71 13.02 -15.26
C ALA A 155 6.98 12.46 -14.60
N ARG A 156 7.34 13.00 -13.42
CA ARG A 156 8.52 12.58 -12.66
C ARG A 156 8.39 12.94 -11.19
N VAL A 157 8.65 11.97 -10.32
CA VAL A 157 8.82 12.17 -8.88
C VAL A 157 10.29 12.52 -8.61
N PRO A 158 10.60 13.56 -7.82
CA PRO A 158 11.95 13.78 -7.29
C PRO A 158 12.37 12.58 -6.46
N THR A 159 13.61 12.13 -6.63
CA THR A 159 14.12 10.92 -5.97
C THR A 159 15.42 11.17 -5.23
N GLU A 160 15.62 10.47 -4.12
CA GLU A 160 16.86 10.39 -3.35
C GLU A 160 17.45 8.96 -3.45
N LEU A 161 18.71 8.81 -3.05
CA LEU A 161 19.41 7.51 -3.13
C LEU A 161 18.79 6.40 -2.26
N THR A 162 18.06 6.78 -1.24
CA THR A 162 17.40 5.86 -0.30
C THR A 162 16.00 5.46 -0.72
N ASP A 163 15.44 6.12 -1.74
CA ASP A 163 14.08 5.83 -2.18
C ASP A 163 13.98 4.44 -2.81
N GLN A 164 13.00 3.69 -2.36
CA GLN A 164 12.75 2.32 -2.81
C GLN A 164 11.63 2.33 -3.85
N PRO A 165 11.89 1.94 -5.11
CA PRO A 165 10.84 1.90 -6.13
C PRO A 165 9.80 0.83 -5.81
N LEU A 166 8.58 1.04 -6.30
CA LEU A 166 7.49 0.08 -6.27
C LEU A 166 7.64 -0.92 -7.43
N ASP A 167 7.19 -2.15 -7.22
CA ASP A 167 7.20 -3.20 -8.24
C ASP A 167 5.99 -3.09 -9.19
N ALA A 168 4.90 -2.51 -8.69
CA ALA A 168 3.72 -2.17 -9.48
C ALA A 168 2.98 -0.98 -8.87
N ILE A 169 2.15 -0.32 -9.68
CA ILE A 169 1.20 0.69 -9.21
C ILE A 169 -0.16 0.33 -9.79
N VAL A 170 -1.16 0.25 -8.93
CA VAL A 170 -2.55 -0.04 -9.30
C VAL A 170 -3.38 1.22 -9.12
N THR A 171 -4.09 1.59 -10.18
CA THR A 171 -5.09 2.64 -10.19
C THR A 171 -6.45 2.05 -10.55
N GLU A 172 -7.49 2.88 -10.59
CA GLU A 172 -8.80 2.47 -11.11
C GLU A 172 -8.78 2.12 -12.59
N ASP A 173 -7.77 2.59 -13.35
CA ASP A 173 -7.71 2.47 -14.80
C ASP A 173 -6.75 1.36 -15.26
N ALA A 174 -5.68 1.09 -14.50
CA ALA A 174 -4.62 0.17 -14.95
C ALA A 174 -3.73 -0.37 -13.83
N VAL A 175 -3.03 -1.46 -14.15
CA VAL A 175 -1.82 -1.92 -13.45
C VAL A 175 -0.60 -1.42 -14.23
N ILE A 176 0.18 -0.55 -13.62
CA ILE A 176 1.41 0.02 -14.17
C ILE A 176 2.58 -0.77 -13.61
N ARG A 177 3.36 -1.40 -14.48
CA ARG A 177 4.62 -2.07 -14.13
C ARG A 177 5.78 -1.19 -14.56
N PRO A 178 6.67 -0.76 -13.65
CA PRO A 178 7.85 0.02 -14.01
C PRO A 178 8.71 -0.73 -15.02
N VAL A 179 9.21 -0.02 -16.03
CA VAL A 179 10.09 -0.59 -17.06
C VAL A 179 11.54 -0.34 -16.66
N GLY A 180 12.36 -1.38 -16.61
CA GLY A 180 13.82 -1.24 -16.47
C GLY A 180 14.36 -1.29 -15.04
N GLN A 181 13.82 -2.17 -14.21
CA GLN A 181 14.49 -2.61 -12.97
C GLN A 181 15.24 -3.92 -13.17
#